data_ad4873c41d69cf9a40865d8322826839
#
_entry.id   ad4873c41d69cf9a40865d8322826839
#
_cell.length_a   1.000
_cell.length_b   1.000
_cell.length_c   1.000
_cell.angle_alpha   90.00
_cell.angle_beta   90.00
_cell.angle_gamma   90.00
#
_symmetry.space_group_name_H-M   'P 1'
#
loop_
_entity.id
_entity.type
_entity.pdbx_description
1 polymer ?
#
loop_
_entity_poly.entity_id
_entity_poly.type
_entity_poly.pdbx_seq_one_letter_code
_entity_poly.pdbx_strand_id
1 'polypeptide(L)'
;ELICKAFLKKNDEVVVSQYSFIIYRIYSKLNQAKVIYAPENNFTSSVDNILLKVTRKTKIVFIANPNNPTGTYINKKEILRLRKKLRSDILLVVDDAYFEYMNLKDYECGLKLFSKYKNVVVTRTFSKIYGLAGLRIGWGYASKNIINSLYRIKPPFNVSRPALFTAAVAIKDLAWLNKEVRHMKKWSKKFYDTFRELNIHTNKTSVNFLLINFDRVKKTSKQV
;
A
#
# COMPACT_ATOMS: atom_id res chain seq x y z
N GLU A 1 -1.67 1.66 12.31
CA GLU A 1 -1.61 1.96 13.74
C GLU A 1 -1.12 0.75 14.55
N LEU A 2 -1.88 -0.35 14.64
CA LEU A 2 -1.54 -1.52 15.48
C LEU A 2 -0.13 -2.06 15.22
N ILE A 3 0.31 -2.13 13.97
CA ILE A 3 1.66 -2.59 13.61
C ILE A 3 2.72 -1.67 14.25
N CYS A 4 2.57 -0.36 14.12
CA CYS A 4 3.51 0.58 14.72
C CYS A 4 3.53 0.48 16.25
N LYS A 5 2.36 0.40 16.89
CA LYS A 5 2.27 0.23 18.37
C LYS A 5 2.88 -1.08 18.86
N ALA A 6 2.76 -2.19 18.07
CA ALA A 6 3.28 -3.49 18.49
C ALA A 6 4.79 -3.64 18.31
N PHE A 7 5.36 -2.99 17.30
CA PHE A 7 6.71 -3.32 16.83
C PHE A 7 7.70 -2.15 16.81
N LEU A 8 7.28 -0.94 17.22
CA LEU A 8 8.16 0.23 17.30
C LEU A 8 8.35 0.70 18.73
N LYS A 9 9.56 1.16 19.00
CA LYS A 9 9.97 1.87 20.21
C LYS A 9 10.55 3.23 19.83
N LYS A 10 10.71 4.10 20.82
CA LYS A 10 11.38 5.40 20.66
C LYS A 10 12.76 5.21 20.00
N ASN A 11 13.03 6.03 18.98
CA ASN A 11 14.27 6.03 18.18
C ASN A 11 14.48 4.83 17.25
N ASP A 12 13.56 3.86 17.16
CA ASP A 12 13.55 2.90 16.06
C ASP A 12 13.39 3.63 14.72
N GLU A 13 13.84 3.00 13.64
CA GLU A 13 13.70 3.55 12.30
C GLU A 13 12.70 2.77 11.45
N VAL A 14 11.95 3.53 10.67
CA VAL A 14 10.99 3.02 9.70
C VAL A 14 11.37 3.54 8.32
N VAL A 15 11.57 2.63 7.36
CA VAL A 15 11.86 3.03 5.98
C VAL A 15 10.56 3.01 5.17
N VAL A 16 10.34 4.09 4.42
CA VAL A 16 9.19 4.28 3.51
C VAL A 16 9.67 4.88 2.20
N SER A 17 8.96 4.64 1.10
CA SER A 17 9.19 5.38 -0.14
C SER A 17 8.85 6.86 0.02
N GLN A 18 9.51 7.72 -0.74
CA GLN A 18 9.38 9.18 -0.65
C GLN A 18 7.94 9.67 -0.77
N TYR A 19 7.19 9.12 -1.72
CA TYR A 19 5.79 9.45 -1.98
C TYR A 19 4.85 8.33 -1.51
N SER A 20 5.19 7.68 -0.39
CA SER A 20 4.33 6.65 0.19
C SER A 20 3.10 7.23 0.88
N PHE A 21 2.11 6.37 1.13
CA PHE A 21 0.91 6.74 1.84
C PHE A 21 1.21 7.37 3.20
N ILE A 22 0.67 8.56 3.42
CA ILE A 22 0.97 9.43 4.56
C ILE A 22 0.83 8.74 5.93
N ILE A 23 -0.06 7.78 6.06
CA ILE A 23 -0.38 7.11 7.32
C ILE A 23 0.82 6.35 7.90
N TYR A 24 1.70 5.80 7.08
CA TYR A 24 2.89 5.10 7.58
C TYR A 24 3.76 6.04 8.40
N ARG A 25 4.01 7.26 7.89
CA ARG A 25 4.82 8.26 8.61
C ARG A 25 4.12 8.81 9.84
N ILE A 26 2.79 9.00 9.80
CA ILE A 26 2.04 9.54 10.94
C ILE A 26 2.14 8.57 12.13
N TYR A 27 1.77 7.31 11.94
CA TYR A 27 1.80 6.34 13.03
C TYR A 27 3.22 5.96 13.48
N SER A 28 4.21 6.00 12.60
CA SER A 28 5.60 5.85 12.99
C SER A 28 6.04 6.98 13.93
N LYS A 29 5.75 8.24 13.59
CA LYS A 29 6.07 9.41 14.41
C LYS A 29 5.31 9.42 15.74
N LEU A 30 4.04 9.03 15.76
CA LEU A 30 3.25 8.89 17.00
C LEU A 30 3.87 7.88 17.97
N ASN A 31 4.59 6.88 17.46
CA ASN A 31 5.37 5.94 18.29
C ASN A 31 6.83 6.40 18.51
N GLN A 32 7.13 7.68 18.25
CA GLN A 32 8.45 8.28 18.44
C GLN A 32 9.56 7.60 17.62
N ALA A 33 9.21 6.92 16.54
CA ALA A 33 10.16 6.34 15.60
C ALA A 33 10.59 7.37 14.54
N LYS A 34 11.81 7.22 14.04
CA LYS A 34 12.35 8.04 12.95
C LYS A 34 11.90 7.49 11.60
N VAL A 35 11.34 8.36 10.78
CA VAL A 35 10.94 7.98 9.41
C VAL A 35 12.07 8.32 8.44
N ILE A 36 12.55 7.30 7.74
CA ILE A 36 13.63 7.40 6.75
C ILE A 36 13.00 7.25 5.36
N TYR A 37 13.18 8.24 4.51
CA TYR A 37 12.62 8.26 3.17
C TYR A 37 13.61 7.69 2.15
N ALA A 38 13.16 6.71 1.37
CA ALA A 38 13.90 6.18 0.23
C ALA A 38 13.42 6.91 -1.05
N PRO A 39 14.33 7.55 -1.80
CA PRO A 39 13.98 8.19 -3.06
C PRO A 39 13.35 7.20 -4.05
N GLU A 40 12.42 7.70 -4.85
CA GLU A 40 11.76 6.92 -5.91
C GLU A 40 12.41 7.21 -7.27
N ASN A 41 12.29 6.27 -8.20
CA ASN A 41 12.68 6.45 -9.58
C ASN A 41 11.41 6.65 -10.42
N ASN A 42 11.21 7.82 -11.00
CA ASN A 42 10.03 8.18 -11.78
C ASN A 42 8.71 7.82 -11.05
N PHE A 43 8.59 8.25 -9.80
CA PHE A 43 7.45 7.97 -8.92
C PHE A 43 7.22 6.48 -8.63
N THR A 44 8.17 5.61 -8.93
CA THR A 44 8.12 4.18 -8.60
C THR A 44 9.09 3.87 -7.48
N SER A 45 8.65 3.18 -6.46
CA SER A 45 9.47 2.77 -5.33
C SER A 45 10.66 1.94 -5.80
N SER A 46 11.87 2.34 -5.39
CA SER A 46 13.12 1.67 -5.76
C SER A 46 13.60 0.75 -4.63
N VAL A 47 13.71 -0.53 -4.93
CA VAL A 47 14.19 -1.53 -3.96
C VAL A 47 15.63 -1.24 -3.56
N ASP A 48 16.49 -0.80 -4.47
CA ASP A 48 17.87 -0.44 -4.15
C ASP A 48 17.93 0.75 -3.21
N ASN A 49 17.17 1.80 -3.48
CA ASN A 49 17.12 2.97 -2.60
C ASN A 49 16.55 2.63 -1.22
N ILE A 50 15.56 1.74 -1.14
CA ILE A 50 15.04 1.26 0.14
C ILE A 50 16.13 0.52 0.91
N LEU A 51 16.84 -0.40 0.26
CA LEU A 51 17.91 -1.18 0.90
C LEU A 51 19.08 -0.30 1.36
N LEU A 52 19.45 0.73 0.59
CA LEU A 52 20.47 1.72 0.98
C LEU A 52 20.08 2.54 2.22
N LYS A 53 18.79 2.69 2.49
CA LYS A 53 18.28 3.43 3.66
C LYS A 53 18.10 2.56 4.90
N VAL A 54 18.29 1.26 4.80
CA VAL A 54 18.20 0.33 5.93
C VAL A 54 19.44 0.44 6.81
N THR A 55 19.25 0.66 8.11
CA THR A 55 20.30 0.72 9.13
C THR A 55 20.09 -0.38 10.19
N ARG A 56 21.01 -0.45 11.17
CA ARG A 56 20.85 -1.36 12.33
C ARG A 56 19.61 -1.02 13.18
N LYS A 57 19.12 0.23 13.13
CA LYS A 57 17.94 0.71 13.87
C LYS A 57 16.62 0.47 13.12
N THR A 58 16.67 0.09 11.85
CA THR A 58 15.47 -0.17 11.06
C THR A 58 14.72 -1.38 11.62
N LYS A 59 13.44 -1.19 11.93
CA LYS A 59 12.51 -2.22 12.43
C LYS A 59 11.41 -2.56 11.47
N ILE A 60 10.91 -1.56 10.72
CA ILE A 60 9.82 -1.76 9.76
C ILE A 60 10.19 -1.14 8.42
N VAL A 61 9.84 -1.83 7.34
CA VAL A 61 9.78 -1.28 5.99
C VAL A 61 8.34 -1.37 5.53
N PHE A 62 7.72 -0.23 5.19
CA PHE A 62 6.37 -0.18 4.58
C PHE A 62 6.48 -0.03 3.07
N ILE A 63 5.73 -0.87 2.35
CA ILE A 63 5.56 -0.81 0.90
C ILE A 63 4.08 -0.91 0.57
N ALA A 64 3.54 0.11 -0.08
CA ALA A 64 2.25 0.00 -0.77
C ALA A 64 2.49 -0.50 -2.19
N ASN A 65 1.79 -1.56 -2.59
CA ASN A 65 1.98 -2.13 -3.91
C ASN A 65 0.66 -2.65 -4.50
N PRO A 66 0.00 -1.87 -5.37
CA PRO A 66 0.39 -0.56 -5.94
C PRO A 66 0.47 0.60 -4.94
N ASN A 67 1.31 1.58 -5.24
CA ASN A 67 1.55 2.71 -4.37
C ASN A 67 0.48 3.82 -4.50
N ASN A 68 0.12 4.41 -3.39
CA ASN A 68 -0.67 5.64 -3.28
C ASN A 68 0.26 6.76 -2.77
N PRO A 69 0.39 7.91 -3.48
CA PRO A 69 -0.51 8.45 -4.52
C PRO A 69 -0.03 8.22 -5.98
N THR A 70 1.06 7.50 -6.20
CA THR A 70 1.71 7.46 -7.52
C THR A 70 1.03 6.54 -8.53
N GLY A 71 0.25 5.54 -8.08
CA GLY A 71 -0.39 4.54 -8.95
C GLY A 71 0.59 3.56 -9.60
N THR A 72 1.88 3.66 -9.27
CA THR A 72 2.94 2.76 -9.74
C THR A 72 3.04 1.51 -8.88
N TYR A 73 3.77 0.50 -9.35
CA TYR A 73 3.97 -0.74 -8.61
C TYR A 73 5.39 -1.28 -8.76
N ILE A 74 5.80 -2.10 -7.82
CA ILE A 74 7.03 -2.90 -7.87
C ILE A 74 6.65 -4.29 -8.39
N ASN A 75 7.39 -4.80 -9.38
CA ASN A 75 7.14 -6.14 -9.92
C ASN A 75 7.47 -7.24 -8.91
N LYS A 76 6.94 -8.45 -9.14
CA LYS A 76 7.08 -9.59 -8.22
C LYS A 76 8.53 -10.01 -7.96
N LYS A 77 9.45 -9.85 -8.92
CA LYS A 77 10.88 -10.19 -8.74
C LYS A 77 11.54 -9.23 -7.75
N GLU A 78 11.26 -7.94 -7.91
CA GLU A 78 11.87 -6.89 -7.09
C GLU A 78 11.32 -6.90 -5.65
N ILE A 79 10.03 -7.12 -5.43
CA ILE A 79 9.50 -7.17 -4.07
C ILE A 79 9.97 -8.44 -3.32
N LEU A 80 10.15 -9.55 -4.02
CA LEU A 80 10.79 -10.75 -3.47
C LEU A 80 12.27 -10.49 -3.15
N ARG A 81 12.99 -9.78 -4.04
CA ARG A 81 14.39 -9.37 -3.81
C ARG A 81 14.51 -8.49 -2.57
N LEU A 82 13.59 -7.53 -2.40
CA LEU A 82 13.54 -6.70 -1.20
C LEU A 82 13.49 -7.57 0.06
N ARG A 83 12.52 -8.49 0.18
CA ARG A 83 12.41 -9.35 1.37
C ARG A 83 13.64 -10.21 1.60
N LYS A 84 14.23 -10.77 0.55
CA LYS A 84 15.43 -11.62 0.65
C LYS A 84 16.66 -10.84 1.14
N LYS A 85 16.78 -9.55 0.78
CA LYS A 85 17.91 -8.69 1.16
C LYS A 85 17.73 -7.99 2.50
N LEU A 86 16.52 -7.83 2.98
CA LEU A 86 16.26 -7.29 4.31
C LEU A 86 16.69 -8.31 5.38
N ARG A 87 17.28 -7.83 6.48
CA ARG A 87 17.57 -8.67 7.66
C ARG A 87 16.31 -9.36 8.17
N SER A 88 16.48 -10.50 8.80
CA SER A 88 15.36 -11.33 9.29
C SER A 88 14.58 -10.68 10.46
N ASP A 89 15.19 -9.74 11.20
CA ASP A 89 14.56 -9.00 12.29
C ASP A 89 13.73 -7.79 11.81
N ILE A 90 13.80 -7.41 10.54
CA ILE A 90 13.01 -6.31 9.98
C ILE A 90 11.66 -6.84 9.52
N LEU A 91 10.59 -6.21 10.00
CA LEU A 91 9.23 -6.47 9.56
C LEU A 91 8.97 -5.78 8.21
N LEU A 92 8.66 -6.54 7.18
CA LEU A 92 8.18 -6.00 5.90
C LEU A 92 6.65 -5.93 5.94
N VAL A 93 6.10 -4.74 5.77
CA VAL A 93 4.64 -4.55 5.64
C VAL A 93 4.32 -4.25 4.20
N VAL A 94 3.57 -5.14 3.56
CA VAL A 94 3.10 -5.02 2.18
C VAL A 94 1.63 -4.62 2.22
N ASP A 95 1.34 -3.40 1.80
CA ASP A 95 -0.02 -2.88 1.73
C ASP A 95 -0.60 -3.11 0.33
N ASP A 96 -1.43 -4.13 0.23
CA ASP A 96 -2.10 -4.58 -0.98
C ASP A 96 -3.50 -3.93 -1.14
N ALA A 97 -3.68 -2.68 -0.70
CA ALA A 97 -4.99 -2.01 -0.70
C ALA A 97 -5.64 -1.89 -2.08
N TYR A 98 -4.86 -2.00 -3.14
CA TYR A 98 -5.32 -1.87 -4.55
C TYR A 98 -5.07 -3.12 -5.38
N PHE A 99 -4.72 -4.22 -4.76
CA PHE A 99 -4.35 -5.48 -5.44
C PHE A 99 -5.43 -5.96 -6.42
N GLU A 100 -6.69 -5.86 -6.06
CA GLU A 100 -7.80 -6.40 -6.85
C GLU A 100 -7.93 -5.73 -8.23
N TYR A 101 -7.39 -4.53 -8.40
CA TYR A 101 -7.34 -3.85 -9.71
C TYR A 101 -6.23 -4.39 -10.62
N MET A 102 -5.23 -5.10 -10.05
CA MET A 102 -4.03 -5.53 -10.77
C MET A 102 -4.30 -6.80 -11.61
N ASN A 103 -3.94 -6.71 -12.89
CA ASN A 103 -3.98 -7.85 -13.81
C ASN A 103 -2.78 -7.76 -14.76
N LEU A 104 -1.57 -7.79 -14.20
CA LEU A 104 -0.32 -7.69 -14.94
C LEU A 104 0.53 -8.94 -14.69
N LYS A 105 1.17 -9.47 -15.73
CA LYS A 105 1.92 -10.74 -15.67
C LYS A 105 3.11 -10.70 -14.72
N ASP A 106 3.71 -9.55 -14.52
CA ASP A 106 4.88 -9.33 -13.67
C ASP A 106 4.53 -8.86 -12.26
N TYR A 107 3.24 -8.63 -11.96
CA TYR A 107 2.73 -8.33 -10.61
C TYR A 107 2.25 -9.60 -9.92
N GLU A 108 2.37 -9.62 -8.59
CA GLU A 108 1.75 -10.64 -7.75
C GLU A 108 1.47 -10.04 -6.38
N CYS A 109 0.37 -10.42 -5.75
CA CYS A 109 -0.01 -9.91 -4.45
C CYS A 109 0.87 -10.41 -3.31
N GLY A 110 1.02 -9.61 -2.27
CA GLY A 110 1.85 -9.96 -1.13
C GLY A 110 1.42 -11.25 -0.45
N LEU A 111 0.12 -11.53 -0.38
CA LEU A 111 -0.37 -12.78 0.24
C LEU A 111 0.17 -14.01 -0.48
N LYS A 112 0.15 -14.03 -1.81
CA LYS A 112 0.65 -15.17 -2.59
C LYS A 112 2.16 -15.30 -2.51
N LEU A 113 2.88 -14.15 -2.50
CA LEU A 113 4.34 -14.13 -2.42
C LEU A 113 4.87 -14.51 -1.04
N PHE A 114 4.19 -14.10 0.03
CA PHE A 114 4.77 -14.10 1.38
C PHE A 114 4.00 -14.93 2.41
N SER A 115 3.02 -15.74 2.02
CA SER A 115 2.22 -16.55 2.95
C SER A 115 3.04 -17.45 3.88
N LYS A 116 4.24 -17.86 3.46
CA LYS A 116 5.16 -18.72 4.24
C LYS A 116 6.24 -17.94 5.01
N TYR A 117 6.29 -16.61 4.89
CA TYR A 117 7.32 -15.79 5.54
C TYR A 117 6.90 -15.39 6.96
N LYS A 118 7.82 -15.56 7.93
CA LYS A 118 7.52 -15.30 9.34
C LYS A 118 7.47 -13.81 9.70
N ASN A 119 8.16 -12.96 8.95
CA ASN A 119 8.37 -11.53 9.24
C ASN A 119 7.85 -10.62 8.14
N VAL A 120 6.71 -10.99 7.56
CA VAL A 120 5.95 -10.17 6.62
C VAL A 120 4.52 -10.03 7.13
N VAL A 121 3.98 -8.83 7.01
CA VAL A 121 2.55 -8.54 7.18
C VAL A 121 2.01 -8.07 5.84
N VAL A 122 0.93 -8.67 5.40
CA VAL A 122 0.17 -8.21 4.22
C VAL A 122 -1.12 -7.60 4.72
N THR A 123 -1.43 -6.37 4.27
CA THR A 123 -2.67 -5.68 4.64
C THR A 123 -3.57 -5.51 3.43
N ARG A 124 -4.88 -5.62 3.64
CA ARG A 124 -5.93 -5.43 2.65
C ARG A 124 -7.09 -4.63 3.20
N THR A 125 -7.89 -4.05 2.33
CA THR A 125 -8.99 -3.17 2.72
C THR A 125 -10.26 -3.47 1.94
N PHE A 126 -11.40 -3.25 2.56
CA PHE A 126 -12.69 -3.19 1.89
C PHE A 126 -13.08 -1.76 1.44
N SER A 127 -12.22 -0.78 1.72
CA SER A 127 -12.49 0.63 1.45
C SER A 127 -12.39 1.03 -0.02
N LYS A 128 -11.79 0.20 -0.88
CA LYS A 128 -11.51 0.53 -2.29
C LYS A 128 -12.48 -0.17 -3.21
N ILE A 129 -12.07 -1.24 -3.88
CA ILE A 129 -12.88 -1.93 -4.89
C ILE A 129 -14.23 -2.43 -4.36
N TYR A 130 -14.29 -2.78 -3.08
CA TYR A 130 -15.54 -3.25 -2.45
C TYR A 130 -16.51 -2.13 -2.09
N GLY A 131 -16.14 -0.85 -2.23
CA GLY A 131 -17.01 0.30 -1.97
C GLY A 131 -17.36 0.54 -0.49
N LEU A 132 -16.71 -0.12 0.46
CA LEU A 132 -17.06 -0.10 1.89
C LEU A 132 -16.20 0.87 2.72
N ALA A 133 -15.77 1.99 2.14
CA ALA A 133 -14.87 2.94 2.81
C ALA A 133 -15.43 3.46 4.15
N GLY A 134 -16.74 3.71 4.22
CA GLY A 134 -17.43 4.20 5.43
C GLY A 134 -17.49 3.18 6.57
N LEU A 135 -17.39 1.88 6.29
CA LEU A 135 -17.49 0.83 7.30
C LEU A 135 -16.19 0.58 8.08
N ARG A 136 -15.07 1.21 7.69
CA ARG A 136 -13.78 1.15 8.38
C ARG A 136 -13.28 -0.27 8.64
N ILE A 137 -13.34 -1.14 7.62
CA ILE A 137 -12.94 -2.54 7.72
C ILE A 137 -11.85 -2.90 6.72
N GLY A 138 -10.92 -3.72 7.16
CA GLY A 138 -9.84 -4.33 6.41
C GLY A 138 -9.34 -5.55 7.16
N TRP A 139 -8.34 -6.22 6.62
CA TRP A 139 -7.75 -7.38 7.26
C TRP A 139 -6.24 -7.45 7.02
N GLY A 140 -5.56 -8.20 7.85
CA GLY A 140 -4.13 -8.44 7.72
C GLY A 140 -3.82 -9.93 7.82
N TYR A 141 -2.80 -10.36 7.09
CA TYR A 141 -2.24 -11.70 7.14
C TYR A 141 -0.78 -11.62 7.57
N ALA A 142 -0.40 -12.46 8.54
CA ALA A 142 0.98 -12.59 9.00
C ALA A 142 1.16 -13.93 9.74
N SER A 143 2.38 -14.23 10.16
CA SER A 143 2.66 -15.38 11.02
C SER A 143 1.90 -15.27 12.36
N LYS A 144 1.60 -16.43 12.98
CA LYS A 144 0.87 -16.52 14.24
C LYS A 144 1.46 -15.64 15.34
N ASN A 145 2.79 -15.55 15.44
CA ASN A 145 3.44 -14.72 16.45
C ASN A 145 3.14 -13.22 16.27
N ILE A 146 3.18 -12.73 15.03
CA ILE A 146 2.83 -11.33 14.72
C ILE A 146 1.36 -11.08 15.02
N ILE A 147 0.47 -11.96 14.56
CA ILE A 147 -0.97 -11.85 14.81
C ILE A 147 -1.27 -11.84 16.31
N ASN A 148 -0.67 -12.72 17.09
CA ASN A 148 -0.85 -12.74 18.54
C ASN A 148 -0.38 -11.42 19.21
N SER A 149 0.74 -10.85 18.74
CA SER A 149 1.21 -9.54 19.24
C SER A 149 0.21 -8.42 18.94
N LEU A 150 -0.39 -8.42 17.73
CA LEU A 150 -1.42 -7.46 17.36
C LEU A 150 -2.71 -7.64 18.17
N TYR A 151 -3.12 -8.88 18.44
CA TYR A 151 -4.32 -9.17 19.26
C TYR A 151 -4.18 -8.67 20.71
N ARG A 152 -2.97 -8.73 21.29
CA ARG A 152 -2.72 -8.25 22.68
C ARG A 152 -2.95 -6.74 22.86
N ILE A 153 -2.77 -5.95 21.79
CA ILE A 153 -2.88 -4.49 21.84
C ILE A 153 -4.10 -3.95 21.09
N LYS A 154 -4.82 -4.83 20.40
CA LYS A 154 -6.01 -4.46 19.64
C LYS A 154 -7.12 -4.00 20.59
N PRO A 155 -7.72 -2.80 20.41
CA PRO A 155 -8.86 -2.39 21.19
C PRO A 155 -10.02 -3.39 21.07
N PRO A 156 -10.82 -3.60 22.13
CA PRO A 156 -12.03 -4.37 22.04
C PRO A 156 -12.99 -3.68 21.05
N PHE A 157 -13.80 -4.48 20.36
CA PHE A 157 -14.85 -3.99 19.43
C PHE A 157 -14.33 -3.05 18.32
N ASN A 158 -13.09 -3.18 17.90
CA ASN A 158 -12.46 -2.30 16.89
C ASN A 158 -13.08 -2.39 15.49
N VAL A 159 -13.90 -3.39 15.22
CA VAL A 159 -14.70 -3.53 13.99
C VAL A 159 -16.15 -3.79 14.39
N SER A 160 -17.09 -3.05 13.81
CA SER A 160 -18.52 -3.19 14.09
C SER A 160 -19.09 -4.46 13.47
N ARG A 161 -20.14 -5.02 14.07
CA ARG A 161 -20.85 -6.19 13.51
C ARG A 161 -21.38 -5.93 12.09
N PRO A 162 -22.06 -4.81 11.80
CA PRO A 162 -22.49 -4.51 10.43
C PRO A 162 -21.34 -4.54 9.42
N ALA A 163 -20.17 -3.98 9.78
CA ALA A 163 -19.00 -4.01 8.91
C ALA A 163 -18.52 -5.44 8.62
N LEU A 164 -18.50 -6.32 9.62
CA LEU A 164 -18.11 -7.73 9.45
C LEU A 164 -19.06 -8.47 8.52
N PHE A 165 -20.38 -8.35 8.74
CA PHE A 165 -21.38 -8.99 7.90
C PHE A 165 -21.31 -8.49 6.45
N THR A 166 -21.26 -7.19 6.25
CA THR A 166 -21.19 -6.60 4.91
C THR A 166 -19.91 -7.02 4.18
N ALA A 167 -18.77 -7.03 4.86
CA ALA A 167 -17.50 -7.48 4.26
C ALA A 167 -17.54 -8.97 3.88
N ALA A 168 -18.16 -9.83 4.71
CA ALA A 168 -18.30 -11.25 4.43
C ALA A 168 -19.17 -11.55 3.19
N VAL A 169 -20.13 -10.69 2.90
CA VAL A 169 -20.93 -10.74 1.67
C VAL A 169 -20.12 -10.17 0.50
N ALA A 170 -19.55 -8.98 0.65
CA ALA A 170 -18.84 -8.27 -0.42
C ALA A 170 -17.65 -9.05 -0.97
N ILE A 171 -16.90 -9.78 -0.15
CA ILE A 171 -15.74 -10.56 -0.60
C ILE A 171 -16.12 -11.70 -1.55
N LYS A 172 -17.36 -12.14 -1.55
CA LYS A 172 -17.91 -13.23 -2.39
C LYS A 172 -18.52 -12.68 -3.69
N ASP A 173 -18.75 -11.39 -3.80
CA ASP A 173 -19.37 -10.76 -4.98
C ASP A 173 -18.34 -10.56 -6.09
N LEU A 174 -18.02 -11.63 -6.81
CA LEU A 174 -17.12 -11.59 -7.95
C LEU A 174 -17.70 -10.82 -9.14
N ALA A 175 -19.01 -10.72 -9.26
CA ALA A 175 -19.66 -9.95 -10.31
C ALA A 175 -19.39 -8.46 -10.14
N TRP A 176 -19.54 -7.95 -8.91
CA TRP A 176 -19.17 -6.59 -8.54
C TRP A 176 -17.68 -6.33 -8.80
N LEU A 177 -16.78 -7.18 -8.31
CA LEU A 177 -15.34 -7.02 -8.50
C LEU A 177 -14.98 -6.90 -9.99
N ASN A 178 -15.50 -7.81 -10.81
CA ASN A 178 -15.24 -7.79 -12.26
C ASN A 178 -15.81 -6.54 -12.94
N LYS A 179 -16.97 -6.06 -12.52
CA LYS A 179 -17.58 -4.81 -12.99
C LYS A 179 -16.67 -3.63 -12.68
N GLU A 180 -16.20 -3.51 -11.43
CA GLU A 180 -15.36 -2.40 -10.98
C GLU A 180 -13.98 -2.41 -11.66
N VAL A 181 -13.37 -3.58 -11.86
CA VAL A 181 -12.11 -3.68 -12.62
C VAL A 181 -12.31 -3.22 -14.07
N ARG A 182 -13.39 -3.62 -14.73
CA ARG A 182 -13.68 -3.16 -16.10
C ARG A 182 -13.95 -1.65 -16.14
N HIS A 183 -14.73 -1.14 -15.19
CA HIS A 183 -15.01 0.29 -15.05
C HIS A 183 -13.72 1.09 -14.87
N MET A 184 -12.89 0.71 -13.94
CA MET A 184 -11.58 1.34 -13.69
C MET A 184 -10.70 1.35 -14.94
N LYS A 185 -10.55 0.21 -15.63
CA LYS A 185 -9.75 0.12 -16.86
C LYS A 185 -10.25 1.05 -17.97
N LYS A 186 -11.57 1.11 -18.17
CA LYS A 186 -12.20 2.00 -19.17
C LYS A 186 -11.87 3.47 -18.86
N TRP A 187 -12.10 3.90 -17.61
CA TRP A 187 -11.97 5.29 -17.25
C TRP A 187 -10.51 5.73 -17.08
N SER A 188 -9.65 4.89 -16.52
CA SER A 188 -8.22 5.22 -16.43
C SER A 188 -7.59 5.41 -17.82
N LYS A 189 -7.97 4.58 -18.81
CA LYS A 189 -7.54 4.77 -20.19
C LYS A 189 -8.08 6.08 -20.76
N LYS A 190 -9.39 6.35 -20.63
CA LYS A 190 -10.02 7.57 -21.13
C LYS A 190 -9.35 8.81 -20.55
N PHE A 191 -9.17 8.89 -19.23
CA PHE A 191 -8.50 10.02 -18.61
C PHE A 191 -7.05 10.16 -19.05
N TYR A 192 -6.30 9.06 -19.12
CA TYR A 192 -4.92 9.09 -19.62
C TYR A 192 -4.83 9.66 -21.03
N ASP A 193 -5.69 9.22 -21.95
CA ASP A 193 -5.71 9.69 -23.33
C ASP A 193 -6.11 11.18 -23.37
N THR A 194 -7.20 11.58 -22.69
CA THR A 194 -7.65 12.98 -22.62
C THR A 194 -6.60 13.92 -22.05
N PHE A 195 -5.94 13.55 -20.95
CA PHE A 195 -4.88 14.41 -20.39
C PHE A 195 -3.69 14.56 -21.33
N ARG A 196 -3.34 13.52 -22.10
CA ARG A 196 -2.31 13.63 -23.13
C ARG A 196 -2.71 14.60 -24.25
N GLU A 197 -3.94 14.53 -24.72
CA GLU A 197 -4.49 15.46 -25.73
C GLU A 197 -4.44 16.92 -25.23
N LEU A 198 -4.69 17.13 -23.95
CA LEU A 198 -4.58 18.44 -23.27
C LEU A 198 -3.14 18.84 -22.91
N ASN A 199 -2.14 18.07 -23.33
CA ASN A 199 -0.72 18.26 -22.95
C ASN A 199 -0.46 18.29 -21.44
N ILE A 200 -1.29 17.58 -20.68
CA ILE A 200 -1.14 17.40 -19.23
C ILE A 200 -0.45 16.06 -18.98
N HIS A 201 0.66 16.08 -18.24
CA HIS A 201 1.41 14.86 -17.97
C HIS A 201 0.73 14.04 -16.86
N THR A 202 0.50 12.76 -17.15
CA THR A 202 0.03 11.78 -16.16
C THR A 202 0.65 10.41 -16.39
N ASN A 203 0.80 9.63 -15.34
CA ASN A 203 1.26 8.25 -15.43
C ASN A 203 0.11 7.32 -15.85
N LYS A 204 0.43 6.27 -16.61
CA LYS A 204 -0.49 5.13 -16.72
C LYS A 204 -0.68 4.53 -15.34
N THR A 205 -1.93 4.38 -14.94
CA THR A 205 -2.26 3.78 -13.64
C THR A 205 -2.97 2.44 -13.81
N SER A 206 -2.76 1.55 -12.86
CA SER A 206 -3.51 0.30 -12.73
C SER A 206 -4.46 0.32 -11.54
N VAL A 207 -4.69 1.50 -10.95
CA VAL A 207 -5.55 1.72 -9.78
C VAL A 207 -6.61 2.78 -10.06
N ASN A 208 -7.51 3.03 -9.13
CA ASN A 208 -8.67 3.91 -9.30
C ASN A 208 -8.37 5.40 -9.05
N PHE A 209 -7.14 5.84 -9.28
CA PHE A 209 -6.72 7.25 -9.25
C PHE A 209 -5.56 7.49 -10.22
N LEU A 210 -5.29 8.75 -10.52
CA LEU A 210 -4.23 9.22 -11.40
C LEU A 210 -3.36 10.24 -10.66
N LEU A 211 -2.05 10.19 -10.90
CA LEU A 211 -1.14 11.27 -10.55
C LEU A 211 -1.01 12.21 -11.74
N ILE A 212 -1.34 13.47 -11.56
CA ILE A 212 -1.34 14.49 -12.61
C ILE A 212 -0.27 15.52 -12.31
N ASN A 213 0.56 15.84 -13.30
CA ASN A 213 1.58 16.88 -13.21
C ASN A 213 1.15 18.10 -14.04
N PHE A 214 1.04 19.25 -13.39
CA PHE A 214 0.64 20.52 -13.99
C PHE A 214 1.82 21.42 -14.40
N ASP A 215 3.07 20.96 -14.34
CA ASP A 215 4.26 21.78 -14.67
C ASP A 215 4.21 22.38 -16.09
N ARG A 216 3.49 21.73 -17.01
CA ARG A 216 3.31 22.20 -18.39
C ARG A 216 2.10 23.11 -18.58
N VAL A 217 1.30 23.29 -17.56
CA VAL A 217 0.10 24.12 -17.58
C VAL A 217 0.40 25.39 -16.78
N LYS A 218 0.11 26.57 -17.33
CA LYS A 218 0.32 27.85 -16.63
C LYS A 218 -0.66 28.05 -15.46
N LYS A 219 -1.03 26.99 -14.76
CA LYS A 219 -1.92 27.00 -13.60
C LYS A 219 -1.39 26.06 -12.53
N THR A 220 -1.56 26.43 -11.27
CA THR A 220 -1.27 25.55 -10.15
C THR A 220 -2.39 24.53 -9.94
N SER A 221 -2.09 23.45 -9.24
CA SER A 221 -3.10 22.44 -8.86
C SER A 221 -4.27 22.99 -8.02
N LYS A 222 -4.11 24.19 -7.42
CA LYS A 222 -5.18 24.90 -6.70
C LYS A 222 -6.08 25.72 -7.63
N GLN A 223 -5.64 26.01 -8.86
CA GLN A 223 -6.37 26.82 -9.84
C GLN A 223 -7.09 25.95 -10.89
N VAL A 224 -6.94 24.65 -10.82
CA VAL A 224 -7.60 23.62 -11.63
C VAL A 224 -8.61 22.88 -10.79
#